data_f929648918e071865502d898cca7ca16
#
_entry.id   f929648918e071865502d898cca7ca16
#
_cell.length_a   1.000
_cell.length_b   1.000
_cell.length_c   1.000
_cell.angle_alpha   90.00
_cell.angle_beta   90.00
_cell.angle_gamma   90.00
#
_symmetry.space_group_name_H-M   'P 1'
#
loop_
_entity.id
_entity.type
_entity.pdbx_description
1 polymer ?
#
loop_
_entity_poly.entity_id
_entity_poly.type
_entity_poly.pdbx_seq_one_letter_code
_entity_poly.pdbx_strand_id
1 'polypeptide(L)'
;MENNTKPIPEEYHTSLLYSKDLAPTSPEGRSWNKWNLAAIWVGMAVCIPTYLLASYMIRSGLSWYSALMIIGLANLVITIPMVLNGHAGVKYGIPFPVLGRAGFGTKGVHIPSFVRAIVACGWFGIQTWIGGLAIYSIWNVITGQEGTIGLDTGKFISFGIFWFINIFFIWRGTESIRWLEDFSAPILIGIGIILIVWGYNNAGGFSKVLDQGIQLQRSTAILTQTEGADQLQLTLNPVKDFNGKAKAGEYSILVPTDKGYYDFGWKKWDDANQSFILENVPGLELKQILKSQQAVKVQFRNEAQEVSTILDVTIHKPQSKSNQWWEYLIWFTAMVGFWATMSISISDITRYAKSQKDQIAGQFIGLPGTMIFYSFVGIFVTISAVMAFSDIMIVEDAPWDPVSLVAKFKTPWVVIFAQIAMIIATLSTNIAANVIAPANAFSNLYPQKISFRAGGIITGIIGIIICPWWLMDEISGILIFISGLLGPVLGVLLCDYFIIRKKHLELNELYKPNGLYSYNGTGFHKGGMLALFAGVTIALVGYWVPSLDFLYKASWFSGFIISFFVYYISAKKA
;
A
#
# COMPACT_ATOMS: atom_id res chain seq x y z
N MET A 1 -24.30 -23.70 13.19
CA MET A 1 -24.24 -22.71 14.29
C MET A 1 -25.14 -21.58 13.87
N GLU A 2 -26.27 -21.45 14.54
CA GLU A 2 -27.30 -20.48 14.19
C GLU A 2 -26.78 -19.04 14.31
N ASN A 3 -26.98 -18.27 13.26
CA ASN A 3 -26.74 -16.82 13.22
C ASN A 3 -27.88 -16.11 13.99
N ASN A 4 -28.00 -16.38 15.26
CA ASN A 4 -29.05 -15.83 16.13
C ASN A 4 -28.67 -14.44 16.65
N THR A 5 -28.44 -13.47 15.74
CA THR A 5 -28.37 -12.06 16.14
C THR A 5 -29.79 -11.51 16.21
N LYS A 6 -30.30 -11.40 17.42
CA LYS A 6 -31.52 -10.64 17.67
C LYS A 6 -31.23 -9.17 17.32
N PRO A 7 -32.19 -8.45 16.71
CA PRO A 7 -32.06 -7.01 16.53
C PRO A 7 -31.83 -6.33 17.88
N ILE A 8 -31.07 -5.25 17.88
CA ILE A 8 -30.90 -4.44 19.09
C ILE A 8 -32.27 -3.93 19.54
N PRO A 9 -32.67 -4.13 20.80
CA PRO A 9 -33.94 -3.63 21.30
C PRO A 9 -34.11 -2.13 21.05
N GLU A 10 -35.34 -1.69 20.76
CA GLU A 10 -35.64 -0.29 20.42
C GLU A 10 -35.22 0.69 21.52
N GLU A 11 -35.21 0.27 22.77
CA GLU A 11 -34.76 1.07 23.91
C GLU A 11 -33.33 1.56 23.79
N TYR A 12 -32.44 0.88 22.98
CA TYR A 12 -31.08 1.28 22.74
C TYR A 12 -30.92 2.19 21.53
N HIS A 13 -31.96 2.43 20.72
CA HIS A 13 -31.91 3.30 19.57
C HIS A 13 -31.66 4.78 19.94
N THR A 14 -31.97 5.16 21.18
CA THR A 14 -31.68 6.49 21.75
C THR A 14 -30.27 6.60 22.37
N SER A 15 -29.52 5.50 22.44
CA SER A 15 -28.19 5.46 23.02
C SER A 15 -27.22 6.34 22.22
N LEU A 16 -26.34 7.03 22.94
CA LEU A 16 -25.23 7.80 22.34
C LEU A 16 -24.25 6.93 21.55
N LEU A 17 -24.24 5.61 21.78
CA LEU A 17 -23.37 4.65 21.12
C LEU A 17 -24.05 3.94 19.92
N TYR A 18 -25.28 4.29 19.61
CA TYR A 18 -26.05 3.66 18.54
C TYR A 18 -26.20 4.57 17.33
N SER A 19 -26.07 4.01 16.16
CA SER A 19 -26.58 4.56 14.89
C SER A 19 -26.99 3.42 13.97
N LYS A 20 -27.82 3.69 12.97
CA LYS A 20 -28.24 2.69 11.97
C LYS A 20 -27.05 2.09 11.23
N ASP A 21 -26.02 2.90 10.93
CA ASP A 21 -24.80 2.48 10.23
C ASP A 21 -23.94 1.51 11.06
N LEU A 22 -23.97 1.66 12.39
CA LEU A 22 -23.23 0.84 13.34
C LEU A 22 -24.03 -0.33 13.90
N ALA A 23 -25.33 -0.41 13.61
CA ALA A 23 -26.20 -1.47 14.06
C ALA A 23 -25.78 -2.83 13.47
N PRO A 24 -26.10 -3.95 14.15
CA PRO A 24 -25.88 -5.27 13.61
C PRO A 24 -26.62 -5.48 12.30
N THR A 25 -25.93 -6.06 11.31
CA THR A 25 -26.57 -6.45 10.05
C THR A 25 -27.61 -7.54 10.32
N SER A 26 -28.85 -7.33 9.85
CA SER A 26 -29.92 -8.31 9.98
C SER A 26 -29.57 -9.62 9.26
N PRO A 27 -30.19 -10.76 9.64
CA PRO A 27 -29.96 -12.03 8.95
C PRO A 27 -30.22 -11.95 7.44
N GLU A 28 -31.24 -11.20 7.01
CA GLU A 28 -31.61 -10.98 5.61
C GLU A 28 -30.53 -10.18 4.86
N GLY A 29 -29.86 -9.24 5.54
CA GLY A 29 -28.75 -8.45 5.01
C GLY A 29 -27.45 -9.24 4.82
N ARG A 30 -27.37 -10.47 5.37
CA ARG A 30 -26.17 -11.34 5.26
C ARG A 30 -26.26 -12.25 4.04
N SER A 31 -26.11 -11.66 2.88
CA SER A 31 -26.33 -12.34 1.60
C SER A 31 -25.04 -12.79 0.89
N TRP A 32 -23.85 -12.39 1.39
CA TRP A 32 -22.60 -12.60 0.68
C TRP A 32 -22.04 -14.02 0.87
N ASN A 33 -21.85 -14.71 -0.23
CA ASN A 33 -21.20 -16.01 -0.31
C ASN A 33 -19.67 -15.85 -0.55
N LYS A 34 -18.96 -16.97 -0.62
CA LYS A 34 -17.50 -16.98 -0.85
C LYS A 34 -17.06 -16.25 -2.13
N TRP A 35 -17.86 -16.28 -3.18
CA TRP A 35 -17.53 -15.65 -4.44
C TRP A 35 -17.70 -14.13 -4.39
N ASN A 36 -18.74 -13.64 -3.69
CA ASN A 36 -18.90 -12.21 -3.44
C ASN A 36 -17.71 -11.65 -2.63
N LEU A 37 -17.29 -12.38 -1.59
CA LEU A 37 -16.15 -11.98 -0.77
C LEU A 37 -14.83 -12.07 -1.54
N ALA A 38 -14.63 -13.09 -2.38
CA ALA A 38 -13.48 -13.17 -3.27
C ALA A 38 -13.47 -12.02 -4.30
N ALA A 39 -14.63 -11.68 -4.89
CA ALA A 39 -14.74 -10.58 -5.84
C ALA A 39 -14.37 -9.22 -5.21
N ILE A 40 -14.77 -8.97 -3.96
CA ILE A 40 -14.36 -7.76 -3.22
C ILE A 40 -12.85 -7.70 -3.07
N TRP A 41 -12.20 -8.83 -2.73
CA TRP A 41 -10.74 -8.88 -2.66
C TRP A 41 -10.08 -8.66 -4.02
N VAL A 42 -10.65 -9.23 -5.09
CA VAL A 42 -10.19 -8.95 -6.46
C VAL A 42 -10.29 -7.45 -6.74
N GLY A 43 -11.45 -6.82 -6.46
CA GLY A 43 -11.65 -5.39 -6.67
C GLY A 43 -10.69 -4.50 -5.88
N MET A 44 -10.37 -4.87 -4.63
CA MET A 44 -9.44 -4.11 -3.80
C MET A 44 -7.96 -4.37 -4.10
N ALA A 45 -7.59 -5.62 -4.43
CA ALA A 45 -6.20 -6.01 -4.62
C ALA A 45 -5.67 -5.74 -6.04
N VAL A 46 -6.55 -5.75 -7.05
CA VAL A 46 -6.22 -5.33 -8.41
C VAL A 46 -6.24 -3.80 -8.46
N CYS A 47 -5.18 -3.18 -8.02
CA CYS A 47 -5.07 -1.73 -7.89
C CYS A 47 -3.66 -1.23 -8.19
N ILE A 48 -3.55 0.05 -8.51
CA ILE A 48 -2.25 0.67 -8.82
C ILE A 48 -1.25 0.52 -7.66
N PRO A 49 -1.60 0.71 -6.37
CA PRO A 49 -0.66 0.47 -5.27
C PRO A 49 -0.07 -0.95 -5.22
N THR A 50 -0.82 -1.98 -5.60
CA THR A 50 -0.28 -3.35 -5.68
C THR A 50 0.77 -3.47 -6.78
N TYR A 51 0.53 -2.85 -7.94
CA TYR A 51 1.51 -2.75 -9.02
C TYR A 51 2.77 -2.03 -8.53
N LEU A 52 2.62 -0.84 -7.94
CA LEU A 52 3.72 -0.01 -7.44
C LEU A 52 4.60 -0.74 -6.44
N LEU A 53 4.02 -1.42 -5.44
CA LEU A 53 4.78 -2.17 -4.45
C LEU A 53 5.63 -3.27 -5.07
N ALA A 54 5.07 -4.00 -6.03
CA ALA A 54 5.79 -5.04 -6.75
C ALA A 54 6.94 -4.44 -7.59
N SER A 55 6.69 -3.33 -8.27
CA SER A 55 7.69 -2.59 -9.04
C SER A 55 8.81 -2.05 -8.16
N TYR A 56 8.49 -1.50 -6.99
CA TYR A 56 9.48 -0.98 -6.05
C TYR A 56 10.34 -2.08 -5.42
N MET A 57 9.83 -3.29 -5.26
CA MET A 57 10.66 -4.44 -4.88
C MET A 57 11.74 -4.73 -5.95
N ILE A 58 11.39 -4.66 -7.23
CA ILE A 58 12.36 -4.78 -8.33
C ILE A 58 13.34 -3.62 -8.31
N ARG A 59 12.84 -2.38 -8.13
CA ARG A 59 13.68 -1.18 -7.99
C ARG A 59 14.70 -1.31 -6.85
N SER A 60 14.34 -1.95 -5.73
CA SER A 60 15.25 -2.19 -4.61
C SER A 60 16.24 -3.34 -4.83
N GLY A 61 16.23 -3.96 -6.01
CA GLY A 61 17.16 -5.02 -6.39
C GLY A 61 16.70 -6.45 -6.05
N LEU A 62 15.44 -6.66 -5.67
CA LEU A 62 14.89 -8.00 -5.50
C LEU A 62 14.65 -8.67 -6.86
N SER A 63 14.89 -9.99 -6.93
CA SER A 63 14.48 -10.77 -8.11
C SER A 63 12.97 -10.85 -8.22
N TRP A 64 12.48 -10.99 -9.43
CA TRP A 64 11.06 -11.15 -9.68
C TRP A 64 10.45 -12.31 -8.86
N TYR A 65 11.15 -13.44 -8.75
CA TYR A 65 10.68 -14.58 -7.97
C TYR A 65 10.75 -14.33 -6.46
N SER A 66 11.77 -13.63 -5.95
CA SER A 66 11.85 -13.24 -4.54
C SER A 66 10.73 -12.27 -4.18
N ALA A 67 10.47 -11.28 -5.05
CA ALA A 67 9.36 -10.35 -4.86
C ALA A 67 8.00 -11.07 -4.82
N LEU A 68 7.73 -11.97 -5.78
CA LEU A 68 6.49 -12.75 -5.78
C LEU A 68 6.36 -13.69 -4.58
N MET A 69 7.45 -14.32 -4.14
CA MET A 69 7.44 -15.15 -2.93
C MET A 69 7.12 -14.32 -1.69
N ILE A 70 7.75 -13.17 -1.52
CA ILE A 70 7.48 -12.26 -0.40
C ILE A 70 6.01 -11.83 -0.41
N ILE A 71 5.51 -11.40 -1.58
CA ILE A 71 4.11 -10.96 -1.74
C ILE A 71 3.15 -12.11 -1.42
N GLY A 72 3.38 -13.28 -1.97
CA GLY A 72 2.55 -14.46 -1.74
C GLY A 72 2.51 -14.89 -0.27
N LEU A 73 3.67 -15.02 0.36
CA LEU A 73 3.81 -15.41 1.76
C LEU A 73 3.23 -14.36 2.71
N ALA A 74 3.50 -13.08 2.48
CA ALA A 74 2.97 -12.00 3.32
C ALA A 74 1.43 -11.95 3.27
N ASN A 75 0.86 -12.12 2.08
CA ASN A 75 -0.59 -12.14 1.93
C ASN A 75 -1.25 -13.40 2.53
N LEU A 76 -0.60 -14.55 2.46
CA LEU A 76 -1.05 -15.74 3.19
C LEU A 76 -1.01 -15.52 4.71
N VAL A 77 0.09 -14.95 5.22
CA VAL A 77 0.26 -14.69 6.66
C VAL A 77 -0.77 -13.69 7.18
N ILE A 78 -1.01 -12.57 6.49
CA ILE A 78 -2.00 -11.58 6.93
C ILE A 78 -3.45 -12.07 6.79
N THR A 79 -3.72 -12.97 5.85
CA THR A 79 -5.06 -13.56 5.69
C THR A 79 -5.50 -14.36 6.92
N ILE A 80 -4.57 -15.00 7.64
CA ILE A 80 -4.89 -15.78 8.83
C ILE A 80 -5.54 -14.89 9.92
N PRO A 81 -4.89 -13.83 10.45
CA PRO A 81 -5.53 -12.97 11.43
C PRO A 81 -6.74 -12.23 10.89
N MET A 82 -6.81 -11.94 9.58
CA MET A 82 -8.03 -11.39 8.96
C MET A 82 -9.21 -12.34 9.09
N VAL A 83 -9.03 -13.60 8.74
CA VAL A 83 -10.07 -14.64 8.86
C VAL A 83 -10.49 -14.80 10.32
N LEU A 84 -9.55 -14.77 11.24
CA LEU A 84 -9.86 -14.84 12.67
C LEU A 84 -10.67 -13.61 13.11
N ASN A 85 -10.25 -12.41 12.80
CA ASN A 85 -10.97 -11.18 13.18
C ASN A 85 -12.33 -11.06 12.48
N GLY A 86 -12.43 -11.54 11.24
CA GLY A 86 -13.68 -11.63 10.47
C GLY A 86 -14.75 -12.51 11.11
N HIS A 87 -14.37 -13.45 12.00
CA HIS A 87 -15.30 -14.33 12.68
C HIS A 87 -16.37 -13.57 13.48
N ALA A 88 -15.97 -12.50 14.18
CA ALA A 88 -16.90 -11.69 14.96
C ALA A 88 -17.92 -10.95 14.07
N GLY A 89 -17.46 -10.44 12.91
CA GLY A 89 -18.35 -9.81 11.93
C GLY A 89 -19.46 -10.73 11.46
N VAL A 90 -19.12 -11.96 11.08
CA VAL A 90 -20.11 -12.97 10.66
C VAL A 90 -21.03 -13.37 11.81
N LYS A 91 -20.47 -13.61 13.01
CA LYS A 91 -21.25 -14.09 14.16
C LYS A 91 -22.25 -13.06 14.66
N TYR A 92 -21.81 -11.80 14.80
CA TYR A 92 -22.61 -10.76 15.44
C TYR A 92 -23.15 -9.70 14.46
N GLY A 93 -22.65 -9.65 13.22
CA GLY A 93 -23.08 -8.66 12.23
C GLY A 93 -22.58 -7.24 12.51
N ILE A 94 -21.56 -7.06 13.34
CA ILE A 94 -21.10 -5.75 13.81
C ILE A 94 -19.81 -5.29 13.11
N PRO A 95 -19.65 -3.97 12.91
CA PRO A 95 -18.44 -3.40 12.33
C PRO A 95 -17.31 -3.31 13.36
N PHE A 96 -16.08 -3.06 12.88
CA PHE A 96 -14.86 -2.96 13.69
C PHE A 96 -14.98 -1.99 14.89
N PRO A 97 -15.48 -0.74 14.75
CA PRO A 97 -15.53 0.16 15.88
C PRO A 97 -16.42 -0.34 17.02
N VAL A 98 -17.47 -1.09 16.71
CA VAL A 98 -18.35 -1.71 17.71
C VAL A 98 -17.68 -2.93 18.35
N LEU A 99 -17.06 -3.80 17.54
CA LEU A 99 -16.28 -4.93 18.03
C LEU A 99 -15.18 -4.49 19.00
N GLY A 100 -14.46 -3.43 18.66
CA GLY A 100 -13.35 -2.91 19.46
C GLY A 100 -13.74 -2.38 20.83
N ARG A 101 -15.04 -2.04 21.06
CA ARG A 101 -15.52 -1.63 22.40
C ARG A 101 -15.29 -2.70 23.46
N ALA A 102 -15.29 -3.97 23.07
CA ALA A 102 -15.05 -5.06 24.00
C ALA A 102 -13.59 -5.07 24.51
N GLY A 103 -12.61 -4.87 23.64
CA GLY A 103 -11.19 -4.93 24.02
C GLY A 103 -10.60 -3.61 24.52
N PHE A 104 -11.17 -2.47 24.12
CA PHE A 104 -10.63 -1.14 24.43
C PHE A 104 -11.53 -0.29 25.34
N GLY A 105 -12.82 -0.64 25.45
CA GLY A 105 -13.84 0.17 26.12
C GLY A 105 -14.59 1.07 25.14
N THR A 106 -15.76 1.58 25.59
CA THR A 106 -16.65 2.41 24.76
C THR A 106 -16.03 3.71 24.28
N LYS A 107 -15.11 4.31 25.06
CA LYS A 107 -14.32 5.49 24.69
C LYS A 107 -12.93 5.11 24.17
N GLY A 108 -12.30 4.09 24.77
CA GLY A 108 -10.95 3.66 24.41
C GLY A 108 -10.82 3.21 22.96
N VAL A 109 -11.88 2.64 22.37
CA VAL A 109 -11.91 2.21 20.96
C VAL A 109 -11.74 3.36 19.97
N HIS A 110 -11.98 4.61 20.37
CA HIS A 110 -11.78 5.75 19.48
C HIS A 110 -10.31 5.93 19.09
N ILE A 111 -9.35 5.54 19.96
CA ILE A 111 -7.91 5.63 19.65
C ILE A 111 -7.53 4.73 18.47
N PRO A 112 -7.70 3.38 18.53
CA PRO A 112 -7.38 2.52 17.40
C PRO A 112 -8.26 2.81 16.17
N SER A 113 -9.51 3.21 16.35
CA SER A 113 -10.38 3.60 15.23
C SER A 113 -9.88 4.85 14.52
N PHE A 114 -9.40 5.85 15.27
CA PHE A 114 -8.84 7.07 14.71
C PHE A 114 -7.52 6.81 13.98
N VAL A 115 -6.61 6.04 14.57
CA VAL A 115 -5.36 5.65 13.90
C VAL A 115 -5.66 4.94 12.58
N ARG A 116 -6.58 3.97 12.60
CA ARG A 116 -7.02 3.27 11.38
C ARG A 116 -7.63 4.24 10.36
N ALA A 117 -8.44 5.21 10.81
CA ALA A 117 -9.07 6.18 9.93
C ALA A 117 -8.04 7.11 9.27
N ILE A 118 -7.07 7.63 10.02
CA ILE A 118 -6.00 8.50 9.47
C ILE A 118 -5.17 7.76 8.42
N VAL A 119 -4.79 6.51 8.68
CA VAL A 119 -4.06 5.69 7.70
C VAL A 119 -4.87 5.53 6.41
N ALA A 120 -6.18 5.29 6.53
CA ALA A 120 -7.04 5.20 5.35
C ALA A 120 -7.20 6.55 4.62
N CYS A 121 -7.24 7.66 5.34
CA CYS A 121 -7.22 9.00 4.73
C CYS A 121 -5.93 9.22 3.92
N GLY A 122 -4.78 8.74 4.42
CA GLY A 122 -3.52 8.77 3.67
C GLY A 122 -3.61 7.99 2.36
N TRP A 123 -4.10 6.75 2.42
CA TRP A 123 -4.33 5.96 1.22
C TRP A 123 -5.38 6.56 0.27
N PHE A 124 -6.44 7.17 0.81
CA PHE A 124 -7.41 7.90 0.02
C PHE A 124 -6.74 9.03 -0.76
N GLY A 125 -5.88 9.81 -0.09
CA GLY A 125 -5.12 10.89 -0.73
C GLY A 125 -4.20 10.38 -1.82
N ILE A 126 -3.38 9.35 -1.54
CA ILE A 126 -2.46 8.73 -2.51
C ILE A 126 -3.21 8.26 -3.76
N GLN A 127 -4.28 7.50 -3.59
CA GLN A 127 -5.06 7.01 -4.74
C GLN A 127 -5.78 8.16 -5.48
N THR A 128 -6.19 9.21 -4.76
CA THR A 128 -6.77 10.40 -5.40
C THR A 128 -5.71 11.13 -6.23
N TRP A 129 -4.46 11.20 -5.76
CA TRP A 129 -3.35 11.77 -6.53
C TRP A 129 -3.08 10.97 -7.79
N ILE A 130 -2.98 9.64 -7.68
CA ILE A 130 -2.77 8.75 -8.84
C ILE A 130 -3.88 8.89 -9.88
N GLY A 131 -5.14 8.92 -9.45
CA GLY A 131 -6.28 9.14 -10.37
C GLY A 131 -6.27 10.54 -11.01
N GLY A 132 -5.77 11.54 -10.29
CA GLY A 132 -5.51 12.88 -10.82
C GLY A 132 -4.43 12.87 -11.90
N LEU A 133 -3.32 12.15 -11.68
CA LEU A 133 -2.27 11.99 -12.69
C LEU A 133 -2.77 11.31 -13.96
N ALA A 134 -3.70 10.36 -13.86
CA ALA A 134 -4.33 9.75 -15.02
C ALA A 134 -5.18 10.76 -15.83
N ILE A 135 -5.93 11.65 -15.16
CA ILE A 135 -6.65 12.76 -15.82
C ILE A 135 -5.66 13.72 -16.48
N TYR A 136 -4.58 14.07 -15.80
CA TYR A 136 -3.52 14.93 -16.34
C TYR A 136 -2.87 14.33 -17.59
N SER A 137 -2.62 13.02 -17.58
CA SER A 137 -2.10 12.30 -18.74
C SER A 137 -3.05 12.36 -19.95
N ILE A 138 -4.36 12.19 -19.72
CA ILE A 138 -5.37 12.35 -20.79
C ILE A 138 -5.34 13.77 -21.36
N TRP A 139 -5.28 14.78 -20.48
CA TRP A 139 -5.22 16.19 -20.90
C TRP A 139 -4.00 16.46 -21.78
N ASN A 140 -2.82 16.00 -21.38
CA ASN A 140 -1.58 16.18 -22.14
C ASN A 140 -1.67 15.55 -23.53
N VAL A 141 -2.24 14.34 -23.63
CA VAL A 141 -2.43 13.66 -24.92
C VAL A 141 -3.37 14.41 -25.83
N ILE A 142 -4.48 14.95 -25.31
CA ILE A 142 -5.48 15.70 -26.10
C ILE A 142 -4.91 17.04 -26.57
N THR A 143 -4.11 17.72 -25.73
CA THR A 143 -3.54 19.03 -26.05
C THR A 143 -2.20 18.96 -26.79
N GLY A 144 -1.62 17.77 -26.92
CA GLY A 144 -0.29 17.58 -27.50
C GLY A 144 0.84 18.14 -26.63
N GLN A 145 0.61 18.30 -25.33
CA GLN A 145 1.62 18.80 -24.39
C GLN A 145 2.43 17.63 -23.80
N GLU A 146 3.70 17.85 -23.55
CA GLU A 146 4.49 16.92 -22.78
C GLU A 146 4.22 17.12 -21.29
N GLY A 147 4.20 16.01 -20.51
CA GLY A 147 4.04 16.07 -19.07
C GLY A 147 5.27 16.74 -18.42
N THR A 148 5.03 17.57 -17.42
CA THR A 148 6.07 18.22 -16.65
C THR A 148 6.63 17.30 -15.57
N ILE A 149 7.93 17.43 -15.26
CA ILE A 149 8.57 16.78 -14.12
C ILE A 149 8.28 17.60 -12.86
N GLY A 150 8.08 16.92 -11.72
CA GLY A 150 7.76 17.57 -10.46
C GLY A 150 6.29 18.00 -10.32
N LEU A 151 6.01 18.83 -9.34
CA LEU A 151 4.68 19.33 -9.03
C LEU A 151 4.34 20.55 -9.92
N ASP A 152 3.19 20.53 -10.55
CA ASP A 152 2.69 21.63 -11.37
C ASP A 152 1.19 21.89 -11.14
N THR A 153 0.72 23.04 -11.61
CA THR A 153 -0.67 23.48 -11.48
C THR A 153 -1.65 22.51 -12.17
N GLY A 154 -1.29 21.93 -13.31
CA GLY A 154 -2.14 21.00 -14.06
C GLY A 154 -2.38 19.70 -13.29
N LYS A 155 -1.34 19.17 -12.63
CA LYS A 155 -1.46 18.02 -11.75
C LYS A 155 -2.39 18.30 -10.56
N PHE A 156 -2.28 19.47 -9.93
CA PHE A 156 -3.17 19.85 -8.82
C PHE A 156 -4.63 20.07 -9.26
N ILE A 157 -4.86 20.67 -10.42
CA ILE A 157 -6.21 20.80 -10.99
C ILE A 157 -6.81 19.41 -11.24
N SER A 158 -6.05 18.52 -11.86
CA SER A 158 -6.48 17.15 -12.15
C SER A 158 -6.74 16.35 -10.86
N PHE A 159 -5.91 16.51 -9.84
CA PHE A 159 -6.14 15.97 -8.51
C PHE A 159 -7.48 16.49 -7.92
N GLY A 160 -7.75 17.80 -8.00
CA GLY A 160 -8.99 18.39 -7.55
C GLY A 160 -10.21 17.82 -8.28
N ILE A 161 -10.13 17.66 -9.60
CA ILE A 161 -11.21 17.05 -10.40
C ILE A 161 -11.48 15.62 -9.93
N PHE A 162 -10.43 14.81 -9.76
CA PHE A 162 -10.62 13.43 -9.31
C PHE A 162 -11.09 13.35 -7.86
N TRP A 163 -10.67 14.27 -6.99
CA TRP A 163 -11.19 14.39 -5.63
C TRP A 163 -12.71 14.68 -5.63
N PHE A 164 -13.18 15.62 -6.45
CA PHE A 164 -14.62 15.89 -6.59
C PHE A 164 -15.39 14.69 -7.09
N ILE A 165 -14.83 13.91 -8.02
CA ILE A 165 -15.44 12.65 -8.48
C ILE A 165 -15.58 11.68 -7.30
N ASN A 166 -14.54 11.48 -6.49
CA ASN A 166 -14.60 10.64 -5.29
C ASN A 166 -15.70 11.12 -4.33
N ILE A 167 -15.75 12.42 -4.02
CA ILE A 167 -16.77 13.00 -3.12
C ILE A 167 -18.19 12.80 -3.68
N PHE A 168 -18.38 12.91 -4.98
CA PHE A 168 -19.68 12.65 -5.61
C PHE A 168 -20.15 11.20 -5.37
N PHE A 169 -19.28 10.21 -5.55
CA PHE A 169 -19.63 8.80 -5.30
C PHE A 169 -19.87 8.53 -3.80
N ILE A 170 -19.09 9.12 -2.92
CA ILE A 170 -19.31 9.06 -1.46
C ILE A 170 -20.70 9.63 -1.09
N TRP A 171 -21.08 10.74 -1.69
CA TRP A 171 -22.38 11.36 -1.47
C TRP A 171 -23.54 10.47 -1.95
N ARG A 172 -23.38 9.78 -3.09
CA ARG A 172 -24.37 8.83 -3.61
C ARG A 172 -24.57 7.62 -2.68
N GLY A 173 -23.55 7.26 -1.92
CA GLY A 173 -23.61 6.21 -0.89
C GLY A 173 -23.27 4.81 -1.38
N THR A 174 -23.52 3.81 -0.54
CA THR A 174 -23.01 2.43 -0.68
C THR A 174 -23.47 1.67 -1.93
N GLU A 175 -24.65 1.98 -2.48
CA GLU A 175 -25.11 1.30 -3.71
C GLU A 175 -24.30 1.66 -4.95
N SER A 176 -23.84 2.91 -5.05
CA SER A 176 -22.96 3.34 -6.15
C SER A 176 -21.58 2.69 -6.06
N ILE A 177 -21.12 2.40 -4.84
CA ILE A 177 -19.84 1.73 -4.58
C ILE A 177 -19.90 0.30 -5.14
N ARG A 178 -20.95 -0.45 -4.81
CA ARG A 178 -21.13 -1.82 -5.29
C ARG A 178 -21.12 -1.91 -6.83
N TRP A 179 -21.88 -1.05 -7.50
CA TRP A 179 -21.92 -1.01 -8.96
C TRP A 179 -20.53 -0.75 -9.55
N LEU A 180 -19.78 0.17 -8.96
CA LEU A 180 -18.43 0.51 -9.42
C LEU A 180 -17.45 -0.67 -9.25
N GLU A 181 -17.53 -1.40 -8.13
CA GLU A 181 -16.68 -2.58 -7.88
C GLU A 181 -16.95 -3.74 -8.83
N ASP A 182 -18.23 -4.00 -9.16
CA ASP A 182 -18.60 -5.07 -10.07
C ASP A 182 -17.98 -4.91 -11.48
N PHE A 183 -17.73 -3.67 -11.92
CA PHE A 183 -17.17 -3.36 -13.24
C PHE A 183 -15.66 -3.11 -13.23
N SER A 184 -15.09 -2.57 -12.15
CA SER A 184 -13.69 -2.14 -12.12
C SER A 184 -12.71 -3.31 -12.15
N ALA A 185 -12.97 -4.38 -11.41
CA ALA A 185 -12.07 -5.52 -11.31
C ALA A 185 -11.85 -6.22 -12.68
N PRO A 186 -12.90 -6.55 -13.47
CA PRO A 186 -12.72 -7.08 -14.82
C PRO A 186 -11.95 -6.13 -15.76
N ILE A 187 -12.20 -4.83 -15.67
CA ILE A 187 -11.50 -3.82 -16.48
C ILE A 187 -10.00 -3.82 -16.15
N LEU A 188 -9.63 -3.80 -14.88
CA LEU A 188 -8.23 -3.81 -14.45
C LEU A 188 -7.50 -5.10 -14.81
N ILE A 189 -8.15 -6.24 -14.64
CA ILE A 189 -7.59 -7.52 -15.08
C ILE A 189 -7.36 -7.49 -16.59
N GLY A 190 -8.32 -6.98 -17.36
CA GLY A 190 -8.21 -6.82 -18.80
C GLY A 190 -7.02 -5.93 -19.20
N ILE A 191 -6.83 -4.79 -18.53
CA ILE A 191 -5.68 -3.92 -18.76
C ILE A 191 -4.38 -4.62 -18.39
N GLY A 192 -4.34 -5.31 -17.24
CA GLY A 192 -3.17 -6.09 -16.84
C GLY A 192 -2.75 -7.11 -17.90
N ILE A 193 -3.72 -7.83 -18.49
CA ILE A 193 -3.50 -8.77 -19.59
C ILE A 193 -2.99 -8.04 -20.84
N ILE A 194 -3.60 -6.91 -21.23
CA ILE A 194 -3.16 -6.10 -22.37
C ILE A 194 -1.72 -5.64 -22.17
N LEU A 195 -1.36 -5.17 -20.97
CA LEU A 195 0.00 -4.74 -20.67
C LEU A 195 1.00 -5.91 -20.68
N ILE A 196 0.61 -7.12 -20.24
CA ILE A 196 1.44 -8.32 -20.37
C ILE A 196 1.66 -8.65 -21.86
N VAL A 197 0.61 -8.63 -22.68
CA VAL A 197 0.72 -8.90 -24.11
C VAL A 197 1.60 -7.84 -24.79
N TRP A 198 1.43 -6.57 -24.42
CA TRP A 198 2.28 -5.49 -24.88
C TRP A 198 3.76 -5.75 -24.52
N GLY A 199 4.05 -6.05 -23.24
CA GLY A 199 5.40 -6.33 -22.78
C GLY A 199 6.01 -7.55 -23.47
N TYR A 200 5.24 -8.63 -23.63
CA TYR A 200 5.67 -9.82 -24.37
C TYR A 200 6.13 -9.50 -25.79
N ASN A 201 5.34 -8.70 -26.52
CA ASN A 201 5.62 -8.37 -27.91
C ASN A 201 6.80 -7.38 -28.07
N ASN A 202 6.95 -6.44 -27.14
CA ASN A 202 7.94 -5.36 -27.28
C ASN A 202 9.27 -5.67 -26.59
N ALA A 203 9.28 -6.57 -25.59
CA ALA A 203 10.50 -6.92 -24.85
C ALA A 203 11.07 -8.31 -25.20
N GLY A 204 10.50 -9.01 -26.17
CA GLY A 204 11.04 -10.27 -26.69
C GLY A 204 10.63 -11.54 -25.92
N GLY A 205 9.49 -11.51 -25.23
CA GLY A 205 8.88 -12.67 -24.60
C GLY A 205 9.21 -12.86 -23.12
N PHE A 206 8.52 -13.82 -22.48
CA PHE A 206 8.64 -14.04 -21.03
C PHE A 206 10.06 -14.38 -20.57
N SER A 207 10.74 -15.28 -21.28
CA SER A 207 12.08 -15.70 -20.88
C SER A 207 13.03 -14.53 -20.83
N LYS A 208 13.05 -13.69 -21.89
CA LYS A 208 13.95 -12.55 -21.99
C LYS A 208 13.67 -11.50 -20.91
N VAL A 209 12.40 -11.20 -20.64
CA VAL A 209 11.99 -10.24 -19.61
C VAL A 209 12.37 -10.72 -18.21
N LEU A 210 12.11 -12.00 -17.90
CA LEU A 210 12.39 -12.54 -16.57
C LEU A 210 13.89 -12.74 -16.34
N ASP A 211 14.66 -13.08 -17.36
CA ASP A 211 16.12 -13.14 -17.29
C ASP A 211 16.72 -11.73 -17.06
N GLN A 212 16.16 -10.71 -17.70
CA GLN A 212 16.56 -9.32 -17.51
C GLN A 212 16.33 -8.85 -16.06
N GLY A 213 15.24 -9.26 -15.44
CA GLY A 213 14.97 -9.00 -14.02
C GLY A 213 16.05 -9.58 -13.10
N ILE A 214 16.66 -10.71 -13.46
CA ILE A 214 17.80 -11.30 -12.74
C ILE A 214 19.07 -10.47 -12.99
N GLN A 215 19.27 -9.96 -14.19
CA GLN A 215 20.43 -9.13 -14.53
C GLN A 215 20.40 -7.78 -13.84
N LEU A 216 19.24 -7.14 -13.68
CA LEU A 216 19.07 -5.92 -12.90
C LEU A 216 19.55 -6.08 -11.44
N GLN A 217 19.46 -7.29 -10.88
CA GLN A 217 19.99 -7.58 -9.54
C GLN A 217 21.51 -7.69 -9.47
N ARG A 218 22.14 -8.21 -10.52
CA ARG A 218 23.58 -8.45 -10.55
C ARG A 218 24.39 -7.19 -10.84
N SER A 219 23.74 -6.17 -11.36
CA SER A 219 24.35 -4.88 -11.63
C SER A 219 24.19 -3.99 -10.41
N THR A 220 25.24 -3.82 -9.64
CA THR A 220 25.25 -2.92 -8.49
C THR A 220 26.12 -1.73 -8.82
N ALA A 221 25.60 -0.53 -8.60
CA ALA A 221 26.39 0.67 -8.55
C ALA A 221 26.36 1.17 -7.09
N ILE A 222 27.51 1.41 -6.52
CA ILE A 222 27.67 1.85 -5.13
C ILE A 222 28.21 3.27 -5.15
N LEU A 223 27.48 4.20 -4.56
CA LEU A 223 27.94 5.56 -4.36
C LEU A 223 28.51 5.67 -2.93
N THR A 224 29.80 5.97 -2.83
CA THR A 224 30.48 6.17 -1.55
C THR A 224 30.96 7.61 -1.44
N GLN A 225 30.78 8.21 -0.26
CA GLN A 225 31.41 9.48 0.07
C GLN A 225 32.81 9.22 0.62
N THR A 226 33.83 9.81 0.02
CA THR A 226 35.18 9.73 0.54
C THR A 226 35.30 10.63 1.78
N GLU A 227 35.79 10.10 2.90
CA GLU A 227 35.96 10.87 4.14
C GLU A 227 36.84 12.10 3.88
N GLY A 228 36.32 13.28 4.20
CA GLY A 228 37.05 14.56 4.09
C GLY A 228 37.04 15.22 2.73
N ALA A 229 36.41 14.65 1.71
CA ALA A 229 36.28 15.26 0.38
C ALA A 229 34.82 15.53 0.03
N ASP A 230 34.54 16.66 -0.63
CA ASP A 230 33.24 16.95 -1.24
C ASP A 230 33.06 16.17 -2.56
N GLN A 231 33.50 14.92 -2.61
CA GLN A 231 33.48 14.05 -3.78
C GLN A 231 32.64 12.80 -3.52
N LEU A 232 31.82 12.43 -4.50
CA LEU A 232 31.09 11.18 -4.50
C LEU A 232 31.75 10.22 -5.50
N GLN A 233 32.17 9.07 -5.02
CA GLN A 233 32.70 8.00 -5.84
C GLN A 233 31.61 7.01 -6.20
N LEU A 234 31.31 6.88 -7.47
CA LEU A 234 30.40 5.91 -8.03
C LEU A 234 31.21 4.69 -8.52
N THR A 235 31.05 3.55 -7.86
CA THR A 235 31.61 2.28 -8.31
C THR A 235 30.57 1.51 -9.08
N LEU A 236 30.87 1.25 -10.37
CA LEU A 236 29.99 0.53 -11.28
C LEU A 236 30.44 -0.92 -11.39
N ASN A 237 29.53 -1.85 -11.08
CA ASN A 237 29.74 -3.26 -11.41
C ASN A 237 29.09 -3.55 -12.78
N PRO A 238 29.86 -3.91 -13.81
CA PRO A 238 29.33 -4.08 -15.15
C PRO A 238 28.33 -5.21 -15.23
N VAL A 239 27.32 -5.02 -16.04
CA VAL A 239 26.49 -6.12 -16.55
C VAL A 239 27.40 -6.98 -17.42
N LYS A 240 27.72 -8.19 -17.03
CA LYS A 240 28.59 -9.08 -17.80
C LYS A 240 28.02 -9.44 -19.17
N ASP A 241 26.70 -9.23 -19.36
CA ASP A 241 26.02 -9.69 -20.56
C ASP A 241 24.80 -8.82 -20.90
N PHE A 242 24.88 -8.07 -21.97
CA PHE A 242 23.73 -7.53 -22.68
C PHE A 242 23.12 -8.67 -23.50
N ASN A 243 21.95 -9.16 -23.17
CA ASN A 243 21.31 -10.26 -23.88
C ASN A 243 22.16 -11.54 -24.02
N GLY A 244 23.08 -11.78 -23.11
CA GLY A 244 23.93 -12.97 -23.12
C GLY A 244 25.12 -12.92 -24.08
N LYS A 245 25.44 -11.81 -24.76
CA LYS A 245 26.48 -11.82 -25.80
C LYS A 245 27.35 -10.58 -25.99
N ALA A 246 27.04 -9.41 -25.44
CA ALA A 246 27.82 -8.23 -25.75
C ALA A 246 28.35 -7.52 -24.49
N LYS A 247 29.62 -7.19 -24.48
CA LYS A 247 30.24 -6.37 -23.43
C LYS A 247 29.72 -4.92 -23.53
N ALA A 248 29.61 -4.24 -22.38
CA ALA A 248 29.32 -2.82 -22.35
C ALA A 248 30.47 -2.05 -23.08
N GLY A 249 30.10 -1.23 -24.04
CA GLY A 249 31.06 -0.36 -24.75
C GLY A 249 31.15 1.02 -24.14
N GLU A 250 30.01 1.55 -23.67
CA GLU A 250 29.90 2.90 -23.10
C GLU A 250 28.88 2.91 -21.96
N TYR A 251 28.97 3.92 -21.10
CA TYR A 251 28.04 4.19 -20.04
C TYR A 251 27.70 5.67 -19.93
N SER A 252 26.50 6.02 -19.47
CA SER A 252 26.09 7.37 -19.11
C SER A 252 25.58 7.40 -17.67
N ILE A 253 25.84 8.50 -16.97
CA ILE A 253 25.43 8.76 -15.60
C ILE A 253 24.44 9.92 -15.61
N LEU A 254 23.30 9.71 -15.00
CA LEU A 254 22.21 10.67 -14.87
C LEU A 254 22.06 11.04 -13.39
N VAL A 255 22.26 12.32 -13.07
CA VAL A 255 22.18 12.83 -11.69
C VAL A 255 20.93 13.69 -11.54
N PRO A 256 20.09 13.47 -10.51
CA PRO A 256 18.89 14.25 -10.30
C PRO A 256 19.24 15.70 -9.94
N THR A 257 18.51 16.64 -10.55
CA THR A 257 18.60 18.08 -10.30
C THR A 257 17.20 18.65 -10.09
N ASP A 258 17.10 19.88 -9.64
CA ASP A 258 15.80 20.58 -9.47
C ASP A 258 15.00 20.72 -10.78
N LYS A 259 15.66 20.57 -11.92
CA LYS A 259 15.07 20.71 -13.28
C LYS A 259 14.98 19.39 -14.05
N GLY A 260 15.17 18.25 -13.39
CA GLY A 260 15.23 16.93 -14.01
C GLY A 260 16.60 16.28 -13.82
N TYR A 261 16.99 15.42 -14.76
CA TYR A 261 18.28 14.73 -14.68
C TYR A 261 19.35 15.46 -15.49
N TYR A 262 20.52 15.67 -14.87
CA TYR A 262 21.73 16.09 -15.58
C TYR A 262 22.43 14.85 -16.14
N ASP A 263 22.62 14.81 -17.47
CA ASP A 263 23.28 13.72 -18.17
C ASP A 263 24.77 14.07 -18.40
N PHE A 264 25.66 13.25 -17.84
CA PHE A 264 27.11 13.39 -18.07
C PHE A 264 27.55 12.95 -19.46
N GLY A 265 26.63 12.49 -20.29
CA GLY A 265 26.91 11.96 -21.64
C GLY A 265 27.59 10.58 -21.63
N TRP A 266 27.68 9.99 -22.82
CA TRP A 266 28.23 8.66 -22.98
C TRP A 266 29.75 8.67 -22.84
N LYS A 267 30.29 7.79 -22.01
CA LYS A 267 31.71 7.58 -21.75
C LYS A 267 32.07 6.14 -22.05
N LYS A 268 33.28 5.92 -22.60
CA LYS A 268 33.78 4.58 -22.87
C LYS A 268 33.92 3.78 -21.58
N TRP A 269 33.47 2.55 -21.63
CA TRP A 269 33.64 1.60 -20.53
C TRP A 269 35.10 1.09 -20.52
N ASP A 270 35.71 1.11 -19.33
CA ASP A 270 37.03 0.56 -19.10
C ASP A 270 36.93 -0.47 -17.97
N ASP A 271 37.19 -1.75 -18.27
CA ASP A 271 37.17 -2.83 -17.29
C ASP A 271 38.19 -2.65 -16.14
N ALA A 272 39.24 -1.86 -16.39
CA ALA A 272 40.28 -1.57 -15.40
C ALA A 272 39.91 -0.43 -14.44
N ASN A 273 39.00 0.46 -14.85
CA ASN A 273 38.58 1.60 -14.04
C ASN A 273 37.08 1.66 -13.88
N GLN A 274 36.61 1.00 -12.82
CA GLN A 274 35.18 0.85 -12.50
C GLN A 274 34.65 1.98 -11.61
N SER A 275 35.44 2.99 -11.33
CA SER A 275 35.10 4.11 -10.46
C SER A 275 34.97 5.40 -11.23
N PHE A 276 33.91 6.14 -10.98
CA PHE A 276 33.66 7.47 -11.50
C PHE A 276 33.53 8.47 -10.36
N ILE A 277 34.26 9.56 -10.41
CA ILE A 277 34.15 10.63 -9.42
C ILE A 277 33.13 11.65 -9.92
N LEU A 278 32.08 11.87 -9.18
CA LEU A 278 31.11 12.91 -9.44
C LEU A 278 31.64 14.24 -8.91
N GLU A 279 32.18 15.07 -9.78
CA GLU A 279 32.64 16.42 -9.49
C GLU A 279 31.81 17.43 -10.27
N ASN A 280 31.54 18.59 -9.65
CA ASN A 280 30.98 19.76 -10.31
C ASN A 280 29.73 19.54 -11.15
N VAL A 281 28.66 19.00 -10.53
CA VAL A 281 27.35 18.96 -11.18
C VAL A 281 26.76 20.36 -11.17
N PRO A 282 26.52 21.00 -12.35
CA PRO A 282 25.99 22.35 -12.40
C PRO A 282 24.64 22.46 -11.65
N GLY A 283 24.58 23.36 -10.66
CA GLY A 283 23.34 23.65 -9.91
C GLY A 283 23.02 22.68 -8.79
N LEU A 284 23.90 21.74 -8.43
CA LEU A 284 23.64 20.80 -7.36
C LEU A 284 24.81 20.72 -6.38
N GLU A 285 24.55 21.00 -5.10
CA GLU A 285 25.51 20.67 -4.05
C GLU A 285 25.46 19.16 -3.78
N LEU A 286 26.63 18.52 -3.71
CA LEU A 286 26.78 17.08 -3.43
C LEU A 286 26.02 16.64 -2.15
N LYS A 287 25.90 17.53 -1.16
CA LYS A 287 25.09 17.33 0.04
C LYS A 287 23.60 17.21 -0.23
N GLN A 288 23.10 17.80 -1.32
CA GLN A 288 21.69 17.66 -1.73
C GLN A 288 21.43 16.32 -2.40
N ILE A 289 22.39 15.80 -3.20
CA ILE A 289 22.31 14.43 -3.74
C ILE A 289 22.24 13.40 -2.60
N LEU A 290 23.02 13.60 -1.53
CA LEU A 290 23.02 12.71 -0.37
C LEU A 290 21.75 12.82 0.48
N LYS A 291 21.04 13.95 0.43
CA LYS A 291 19.80 14.20 1.15
C LYS A 291 18.57 13.89 0.29
N SER A 292 18.67 14.03 -1.02
CA SER A 292 17.60 13.68 -1.92
C SER A 292 17.50 12.16 -1.99
N GLN A 293 16.32 11.61 -1.85
CA GLN A 293 16.08 10.19 -2.04
C GLN A 293 16.02 9.81 -3.52
N GLN A 294 16.25 10.76 -4.41
CA GLN A 294 16.30 10.55 -5.85
C GLN A 294 17.57 9.79 -6.22
N ALA A 295 17.39 8.68 -6.91
CA ALA A 295 18.49 7.80 -7.28
C ALA A 295 19.33 8.41 -8.41
N VAL A 296 20.66 8.34 -8.27
CA VAL A 296 21.57 8.47 -9.44
C VAL A 296 21.28 7.30 -10.36
N LYS A 297 21.18 7.55 -11.66
CA LYS A 297 20.88 6.51 -12.65
C LYS A 297 22.08 6.25 -13.52
N VAL A 298 22.30 5.00 -13.88
CA VAL A 298 23.38 4.59 -14.80
C VAL A 298 22.81 3.76 -15.93
N GLN A 299 23.21 4.09 -17.14
CA GLN A 299 22.81 3.38 -18.35
C GLN A 299 24.06 2.92 -19.11
N PHE A 300 24.01 1.73 -19.70
CA PHE A 300 25.07 1.21 -20.55
C PHE A 300 24.57 1.05 -21.98
N ARG A 301 25.48 1.10 -22.94
CA ARG A 301 25.22 0.69 -24.33
C ARG A 301 26.38 -0.14 -24.87
N ASN A 302 26.07 -1.04 -25.80
CA ASN A 302 27.05 -1.88 -26.46
C ASN A 302 27.60 -1.18 -27.74
N GLU A 303 28.53 -1.84 -28.43
CA GLU A 303 29.10 -1.34 -29.70
C GLU A 303 28.04 -1.21 -30.81
N ALA A 304 26.96 -2.01 -30.75
CA ALA A 304 25.83 -1.92 -31.67
C ALA A 304 24.85 -0.77 -31.33
N GLN A 305 25.18 0.08 -30.35
CA GLN A 305 24.34 1.18 -29.84
C GLN A 305 23.02 0.69 -29.16
N GLU A 306 22.93 -0.59 -28.83
CA GLU A 306 21.82 -1.10 -28.05
C GLU A 306 22.00 -0.69 -26.58
N VAL A 307 20.98 -0.02 -26.04
CA VAL A 307 21.01 0.58 -24.71
C VAL A 307 20.53 -0.45 -23.67
N SER A 308 21.28 -0.54 -22.57
CA SER A 308 20.89 -1.40 -21.44
C SER A 308 19.74 -0.82 -20.64
N THR A 309 19.25 -1.65 -19.75
CA THR A 309 18.43 -1.18 -18.63
C THR A 309 19.19 -0.14 -17.82
N ILE A 310 18.47 0.87 -17.35
CA ILE A 310 19.00 1.87 -16.44
C ILE A 310 19.04 1.30 -15.03
N LEU A 311 20.19 1.45 -14.38
CA LEU A 311 20.35 1.09 -12.98
C LEU A 311 20.07 2.31 -12.12
N ASP A 312 19.09 2.19 -11.22
CA ASP A 312 18.96 3.13 -10.11
C ASP A 312 20.11 2.87 -9.12
N VAL A 313 20.99 3.83 -9.00
CA VAL A 313 22.05 3.79 -8.02
C VAL A 313 21.52 4.42 -6.74
N THR A 314 21.10 3.61 -5.79
CA THR A 314 20.78 4.12 -4.46
C THR A 314 22.07 4.60 -3.78
N ILE A 315 22.02 5.81 -3.25
CA ILE A 315 23.11 6.36 -2.42
C ILE A 315 23.12 5.56 -1.11
N HIS A 316 23.97 4.55 -1.05
CA HIS A 316 24.22 3.86 0.20
C HIS A 316 25.40 4.53 0.91
N LYS A 317 25.19 5.00 2.15
CA LYS A 317 26.30 5.01 3.11
C LYS A 317 26.91 3.62 3.08
N PRO A 318 28.26 3.46 3.22
CA PRO A 318 28.88 2.16 3.23
C PRO A 318 28.19 1.31 4.32
N GLN A 319 27.18 0.59 3.91
CA GLN A 319 26.58 -0.42 4.75
C GLN A 319 27.54 -1.61 4.69
N SER A 320 28.12 -1.96 5.84
CA SER A 320 28.63 -3.32 6.01
C SER A 320 27.62 -4.25 5.36
N LYS A 321 28.03 -5.17 4.48
CA LYS A 321 27.22 -6.09 3.68
C LYS A 321 25.85 -6.26 4.31
N SER A 322 24.86 -5.50 3.85
CA SER A 322 23.49 -5.56 4.35
C SER A 322 23.07 -6.99 4.18
N ASN A 323 22.75 -7.64 5.28
CA ASN A 323 22.34 -9.03 5.21
C ASN A 323 21.05 -9.05 4.41
N GLN A 324 21.03 -9.67 3.26
CA GLN A 324 19.91 -9.74 2.31
C GLN A 324 18.59 -10.16 2.99
N TRP A 325 18.69 -10.86 4.12
CA TRP A 325 17.55 -11.22 4.97
C TRP A 325 16.82 -10.02 5.56
N TRP A 326 17.51 -8.91 5.84
CA TRP A 326 16.85 -7.70 6.35
C TRP A 326 16.02 -7.01 5.28
N GLU A 327 16.48 -7.01 4.04
CA GLU A 327 15.69 -6.51 2.91
C GLU A 327 14.42 -7.34 2.71
N TYR A 328 14.54 -8.66 2.77
CA TYR A 328 13.39 -9.55 2.68
C TYR A 328 12.41 -9.32 3.82
N LEU A 329 12.88 -9.14 5.05
CA LEU A 329 12.03 -8.87 6.21
C LEU A 329 11.32 -7.51 6.11
N ILE A 330 12.02 -6.46 5.65
CA ILE A 330 11.47 -5.13 5.43
C ILE A 330 10.31 -5.21 4.44
N TRP A 331 10.53 -5.79 3.27
CA TRP A 331 9.49 -5.91 2.26
C TRP A 331 8.35 -6.86 2.68
N PHE A 332 8.68 -7.91 3.42
CA PHE A 332 7.67 -8.80 3.99
C PHE A 332 6.77 -8.06 4.99
N THR A 333 7.36 -7.29 5.90
CA THR A 333 6.63 -6.48 6.87
C THR A 333 5.84 -5.37 6.19
N ALA A 334 6.41 -4.68 5.21
CA ALA A 334 5.72 -3.67 4.43
C ALA A 334 4.49 -4.26 3.69
N MET A 335 4.63 -5.45 3.11
CA MET A 335 3.54 -6.13 2.41
C MET A 335 2.44 -6.62 3.38
N VAL A 336 2.80 -7.10 4.57
CA VAL A 336 1.82 -7.38 5.65
C VAL A 336 1.15 -6.08 6.08
N GLY A 337 1.92 -4.99 6.21
CA GLY A 337 1.45 -3.65 6.56
C GLY A 337 0.47 -3.05 5.57
N PHE A 338 0.63 -3.36 4.29
CA PHE A 338 -0.28 -2.91 3.23
C PHE A 338 -1.74 -3.28 3.53
N TRP A 339 -1.96 -4.48 4.07
CA TRP A 339 -3.29 -4.95 4.45
C TRP A 339 -3.59 -4.84 5.96
N ALA A 340 -2.69 -4.25 6.75
CA ALA A 340 -2.89 -4.13 8.20
C ALA A 340 -4.18 -3.37 8.56
N THR A 341 -4.53 -2.33 7.79
CA THR A 341 -5.78 -1.59 7.95
C THR A 341 -7.00 -2.49 7.78
N MET A 342 -6.99 -3.33 6.74
CA MET A 342 -8.09 -4.25 6.46
C MET A 342 -8.17 -5.38 7.50
N SER A 343 -7.04 -5.83 8.01
CA SER A 343 -6.99 -6.91 9.01
C SER A 343 -7.73 -6.55 10.30
N ILE A 344 -7.69 -5.29 10.74
CA ILE A 344 -8.41 -4.85 11.93
C ILE A 344 -9.87 -4.52 11.64
N SER A 345 -10.20 -4.04 10.45
CA SER A 345 -11.54 -3.62 10.06
C SER A 345 -12.30 -4.62 9.20
N ILE A 346 -11.80 -5.84 9.05
CA ILE A 346 -12.42 -6.86 8.19
C ILE A 346 -13.85 -7.21 8.59
N SER A 347 -14.23 -7.01 9.85
CA SER A 347 -15.60 -7.17 10.31
C SER A 347 -16.58 -6.21 9.63
N ASP A 348 -16.13 -5.05 9.14
CA ASP A 348 -16.95 -4.11 8.35
C ASP A 348 -17.48 -4.77 7.06
N ILE A 349 -16.72 -5.73 6.51
CA ILE A 349 -17.02 -6.50 5.30
C ILE A 349 -17.70 -7.81 5.68
N THR A 350 -17.13 -8.59 6.59
CA THR A 350 -17.62 -9.93 6.92
C THR A 350 -18.96 -9.94 7.64
N ARG A 351 -19.43 -8.78 8.16
CA ARG A 351 -20.78 -8.63 8.71
C ARG A 351 -21.90 -8.93 7.70
N TYR A 352 -21.60 -8.93 6.41
CA TYR A 352 -22.52 -9.25 5.32
C TYR A 352 -22.40 -10.70 4.84
N ALA A 353 -21.45 -11.48 5.34
CA ALA A 353 -21.23 -12.86 4.92
C ALA A 353 -22.31 -13.81 5.43
N LYS A 354 -22.73 -14.77 4.59
CA LYS A 354 -23.72 -15.81 4.93
C LYS A 354 -23.23 -16.76 6.01
N SER A 355 -21.94 -17.13 5.97
CA SER A 355 -21.38 -18.12 6.88
C SER A 355 -19.89 -17.91 7.14
N GLN A 356 -19.38 -18.55 8.21
CA GLN A 356 -17.94 -18.59 8.49
C GLN A 356 -17.15 -19.28 7.37
N LYS A 357 -17.72 -20.32 6.75
CA LYS A 357 -17.09 -21.02 5.64
C LYS A 357 -16.94 -20.10 4.43
N ASP A 358 -17.95 -19.28 4.15
CA ASP A 358 -17.91 -18.33 3.04
C ASP A 358 -16.84 -17.26 3.24
N GLN A 359 -16.74 -16.65 4.45
CA GLN A 359 -15.75 -15.62 4.71
C GLN A 359 -14.32 -16.20 4.69
N ILE A 360 -14.10 -17.40 5.24
CA ILE A 360 -12.79 -18.04 5.21
C ILE A 360 -12.37 -18.33 3.76
N ALA A 361 -13.22 -19.05 3.02
CA ALA A 361 -12.91 -19.42 1.64
C ALA A 361 -12.75 -18.19 0.74
N GLY A 362 -13.65 -17.19 0.87
CA GLY A 362 -13.60 -15.97 0.07
C GLY A 362 -12.33 -15.16 0.27
N GLN A 363 -11.85 -15.04 1.51
CA GLN A 363 -10.61 -14.33 1.81
C GLN A 363 -9.37 -15.08 1.28
N PHE A 364 -9.27 -16.39 1.51
CA PHE A 364 -8.12 -17.17 1.02
C PHE A 364 -8.09 -17.30 -0.51
N ILE A 365 -9.23 -17.40 -1.18
CA ILE A 365 -9.29 -17.43 -2.65
C ILE A 365 -8.98 -16.05 -3.23
N GLY A 366 -9.61 -15.02 -2.66
CA GLY A 366 -9.55 -13.66 -3.23
C GLY A 366 -8.22 -12.97 -3.03
N LEU A 367 -7.72 -12.87 -1.79
CA LEU A 367 -6.58 -12.01 -1.49
C LEU A 367 -5.23 -12.57 -1.99
N PRO A 368 -4.71 -13.73 -1.53
CA PRO A 368 -3.37 -14.14 -1.92
C PRO A 368 -3.21 -14.38 -3.42
N GLY A 369 -4.21 -15.04 -4.04
CA GLY A 369 -4.17 -15.34 -5.47
C GLY A 369 -4.16 -14.07 -6.33
N THR A 370 -5.02 -13.12 -6.02
CA THR A 370 -5.09 -11.84 -6.73
C THR A 370 -3.82 -11.01 -6.56
N MET A 371 -3.28 -10.96 -5.33
CA MET A 371 -2.04 -10.25 -5.06
C MET A 371 -0.86 -10.81 -5.84
N ILE A 372 -0.70 -12.13 -5.90
CA ILE A 372 0.35 -12.78 -6.70
C ILE A 372 0.16 -12.45 -8.18
N PHE A 373 -1.05 -12.61 -8.71
CA PHE A 373 -1.34 -12.37 -10.12
C PHE A 373 -1.05 -10.93 -10.52
N TYR A 374 -1.63 -9.95 -9.80
CA TYR A 374 -1.51 -8.55 -10.19
C TYR A 374 -0.11 -7.97 -9.91
N SER A 375 0.57 -8.46 -8.88
CA SER A 375 1.99 -8.16 -8.65
C SER A 375 2.89 -8.70 -9.76
N PHE A 376 2.59 -9.89 -10.29
CA PHE A 376 3.30 -10.41 -11.46
C PHE A 376 3.10 -9.49 -12.69
N VAL A 377 1.88 -8.98 -12.90
CA VAL A 377 1.63 -7.96 -13.94
C VAL A 377 2.56 -6.77 -13.72
N GLY A 378 2.60 -6.21 -12.50
CA GLY A 378 3.45 -5.08 -12.16
C GLY A 378 4.92 -5.34 -12.46
N ILE A 379 5.45 -6.45 -12.00
CA ILE A 379 6.85 -6.85 -12.21
C ILE A 379 7.17 -7.02 -13.69
N PHE A 380 6.38 -7.83 -14.39
CA PHE A 380 6.61 -8.14 -15.79
C PHE A 380 6.55 -6.90 -16.69
N VAL A 381 5.52 -6.07 -16.48
CA VAL A 381 5.32 -4.85 -17.26
C VAL A 381 6.41 -3.82 -16.97
N THR A 382 6.83 -3.67 -15.73
CA THR A 382 7.92 -2.77 -15.35
C THR A 382 9.23 -3.17 -16.04
N ILE A 383 9.63 -4.43 -15.98
CA ILE A 383 10.85 -4.91 -16.63
C ILE A 383 10.74 -4.75 -18.15
N SER A 384 9.58 -5.11 -18.72
CA SER A 384 9.32 -4.93 -20.17
C SER A 384 9.41 -3.48 -20.60
N ALA A 385 8.94 -2.55 -19.77
CA ALA A 385 8.99 -1.11 -20.06
C ALA A 385 10.41 -0.58 -20.07
N VAL A 386 11.25 -1.01 -19.12
CA VAL A 386 12.68 -0.67 -19.10
C VAL A 386 13.39 -1.16 -20.36
N MET A 387 12.98 -2.32 -20.88
CA MET A 387 13.57 -2.88 -22.12
C MET A 387 13.04 -2.21 -23.40
N ALA A 388 11.78 -1.77 -23.39
CA ALA A 388 11.12 -1.24 -24.59
C ALA A 388 11.37 0.27 -24.80
N PHE A 389 11.58 1.02 -23.73
CA PHE A 389 11.75 2.47 -23.78
C PHE A 389 13.12 2.87 -23.20
N SER A 390 14.03 3.34 -24.06
CA SER A 390 15.37 3.77 -23.64
C SER A 390 15.38 5.01 -22.74
N ASP A 391 14.33 5.82 -22.78
CA ASP A 391 14.20 7.08 -22.05
C ASP A 391 13.25 7.00 -20.83
N ILE A 392 12.69 5.82 -20.55
CA ILE A 392 11.64 5.71 -19.54
C ILE A 392 12.13 6.02 -18.12
N MET A 393 13.39 5.76 -17.87
CA MET A 393 13.99 5.99 -16.55
C MET A 393 14.34 7.47 -16.28
N ILE A 394 14.27 8.30 -17.31
CA ILE A 394 14.50 9.75 -17.21
C ILE A 394 13.20 10.46 -16.80
N VAL A 395 12.06 9.80 -16.99
CA VAL A 395 10.76 10.35 -16.64
C VAL A 395 10.47 10.03 -15.17
N GLU A 396 9.95 11.03 -14.48
CA GLU A 396 9.49 10.90 -13.10
C GLU A 396 8.51 9.73 -12.95
N ASP A 397 8.73 8.89 -11.93
CA ASP A 397 7.91 7.74 -11.56
C ASP A 397 7.78 6.60 -12.59
N ALA A 398 8.23 6.76 -13.82
CA ALA A 398 8.28 5.67 -14.78
C ALA A 398 9.60 4.88 -14.64
N PRO A 399 9.61 3.59 -14.83
CA PRO A 399 8.51 2.68 -15.22
C PRO A 399 7.71 2.10 -14.04
N TRP A 400 7.95 2.60 -12.83
CA TRP A 400 7.41 2.02 -11.59
C TRP A 400 5.91 2.22 -11.45
N ASP A 401 5.39 3.33 -12.02
CA ASP A 401 3.98 3.68 -12.03
C ASP A 401 3.33 3.38 -13.39
N PRO A 402 2.22 2.59 -13.44
CA PRO A 402 1.56 2.25 -14.69
C PRO A 402 0.88 3.45 -15.38
N VAL A 403 0.52 4.51 -14.66
CA VAL A 403 -0.07 5.73 -15.24
C VAL A 403 0.98 6.44 -16.10
N SER A 404 2.17 6.65 -15.54
CA SER A 404 3.31 7.27 -16.23
C SER A 404 3.81 6.40 -17.39
N LEU A 405 3.83 5.07 -17.21
CA LEU A 405 4.20 4.14 -18.27
C LEU A 405 3.27 4.23 -19.47
N VAL A 406 1.95 4.16 -19.24
CA VAL A 406 0.96 4.20 -20.33
C VAL A 406 1.00 5.55 -21.06
N ALA A 407 1.32 6.65 -20.36
CA ALA A 407 1.50 7.96 -20.97
C ALA A 407 2.60 8.01 -22.05
N LYS A 408 3.55 7.07 -22.04
CA LYS A 408 4.61 6.92 -23.04
C LYS A 408 4.18 6.20 -24.32
N PHE A 409 2.99 5.63 -24.39
CA PHE A 409 2.54 4.93 -25.58
C PHE A 409 2.26 5.94 -26.72
N LYS A 410 2.72 5.59 -27.93
CA LYS A 410 2.62 6.48 -29.09
C LYS A 410 1.20 6.68 -29.64
N THR A 411 0.27 5.80 -29.29
CA THR A 411 -1.09 5.81 -29.84
C THR A 411 -2.04 6.54 -28.89
N PRO A 412 -2.50 7.76 -29.19
CA PRO A 412 -3.32 8.58 -28.30
C PRO A 412 -4.55 7.86 -27.72
N TRP A 413 -5.28 7.16 -28.58
CA TRP A 413 -6.48 6.42 -28.16
C TRP A 413 -6.20 5.32 -27.16
N VAL A 414 -5.05 4.62 -27.29
CA VAL A 414 -4.63 3.58 -26.32
C VAL A 414 -4.36 4.22 -24.97
N VAL A 415 -3.67 5.36 -24.95
CA VAL A 415 -3.41 6.10 -23.70
C VAL A 415 -4.72 6.54 -23.07
N ILE A 416 -5.61 7.19 -23.81
CA ILE A 416 -6.88 7.69 -23.28
C ILE A 416 -7.73 6.54 -22.70
N PHE A 417 -7.92 5.45 -23.43
CA PHE A 417 -8.70 4.31 -22.93
C PHE A 417 -8.09 3.66 -21.69
N ALA A 418 -6.78 3.45 -21.68
CA ALA A 418 -6.09 2.87 -20.53
C ALA A 418 -6.15 3.79 -19.30
N GLN A 419 -5.97 5.11 -19.48
CA GLN A 419 -6.08 6.06 -18.37
C GLN A 419 -7.52 6.16 -17.84
N ILE A 420 -8.54 6.17 -18.68
CA ILE A 420 -9.95 6.12 -18.24
C ILE A 420 -10.20 4.87 -17.39
N ALA A 421 -9.71 3.74 -17.85
CA ALA A 421 -9.89 2.50 -17.12
C ALA A 421 -9.12 2.52 -15.78
N MET A 422 -7.93 3.11 -15.72
CA MET A 422 -7.19 3.33 -14.46
C MET A 422 -7.93 4.29 -13.52
N ILE A 423 -8.56 5.35 -14.03
CA ILE A 423 -9.42 6.26 -13.27
C ILE A 423 -10.58 5.49 -12.62
N ILE A 424 -11.32 4.68 -13.39
CA ILE A 424 -12.45 3.89 -12.89
C ILE A 424 -11.98 2.93 -11.79
N ALA A 425 -10.90 2.24 -12.04
CA ALA A 425 -10.32 1.27 -11.14
C ALA A 425 -9.83 1.90 -9.84
N THR A 426 -9.08 3.00 -9.94
CA THR A 426 -8.59 3.74 -8.77
C THR A 426 -9.75 4.30 -7.96
N LEU A 427 -10.79 4.80 -8.62
CA LEU A 427 -12.00 5.29 -7.95
C LEU A 427 -12.68 4.19 -7.14
N SER A 428 -12.88 3.01 -7.75
CA SER A 428 -13.51 1.87 -7.09
C SER A 428 -12.73 1.42 -5.86
N THR A 429 -11.45 1.11 -6.05
CA THR A 429 -10.59 0.67 -4.94
C THR A 429 -10.50 1.72 -3.84
N ASN A 430 -10.40 3.01 -4.21
CA ASN A 430 -10.28 4.09 -3.25
C ASN A 430 -11.49 4.17 -2.34
N ILE A 431 -12.68 4.10 -2.91
CA ILE A 431 -13.91 4.17 -2.14
C ILE A 431 -14.10 2.92 -1.26
N ALA A 432 -13.88 1.73 -1.81
CA ALA A 432 -14.05 0.48 -1.08
C ALA A 432 -13.07 0.32 0.09
N ALA A 433 -11.78 0.51 -0.16
CA ALA A 433 -10.75 0.25 0.84
C ALA A 433 -10.53 1.43 1.81
N ASN A 434 -10.69 2.68 1.32
CA ASN A 434 -10.23 3.85 2.03
C ASN A 434 -11.35 4.80 2.53
N VAL A 435 -12.63 4.52 2.21
CA VAL A 435 -13.77 5.34 2.68
C VAL A 435 -14.64 4.60 3.69
N ILE A 436 -14.97 3.33 3.44
CA ILE A 436 -15.96 2.60 4.26
C ILE A 436 -15.54 2.54 5.73
N ALA A 437 -14.30 2.12 6.00
CA ALA A 437 -13.85 1.95 7.37
C ALA A 437 -13.61 3.28 8.12
N PRO A 438 -12.96 4.32 7.55
CA PRO A 438 -12.87 5.60 8.24
C PRO A 438 -14.22 6.28 8.40
N ALA A 439 -15.14 6.15 7.45
CA ALA A 439 -16.51 6.67 7.61
C ALA A 439 -17.21 6.05 8.83
N ASN A 440 -17.09 4.72 9.01
CA ASN A 440 -17.59 4.05 10.21
C ASN A 440 -16.86 4.50 11.49
N ALA A 441 -15.56 4.71 11.43
CA ALA A 441 -14.77 5.17 12.57
C ALA A 441 -15.17 6.59 12.99
N PHE A 442 -15.33 7.53 12.05
CA PHE A 442 -15.80 8.88 12.33
C PHE A 442 -17.26 8.90 12.82
N SER A 443 -18.13 8.07 12.22
CA SER A 443 -19.50 7.88 12.72
C SER A 443 -19.52 7.36 14.15
N ASN A 444 -18.59 6.49 14.54
CA ASN A 444 -18.50 5.98 15.90
C ASN A 444 -18.06 7.04 16.94
N LEU A 445 -17.42 8.16 16.54
CA LEU A 445 -17.09 9.25 17.46
C LEU A 445 -18.35 9.97 17.97
N TYR A 446 -19.30 10.24 17.07
CA TYR A 446 -20.58 10.88 17.39
C TYR A 446 -21.71 10.24 16.57
N PRO A 447 -22.17 9.02 16.97
CA PRO A 447 -23.09 8.23 16.16
C PRO A 447 -24.41 8.93 15.79
N GLN A 448 -24.87 9.84 16.65
CA GLN A 448 -26.09 10.61 16.41
C GLN A 448 -25.89 11.85 15.51
N LYS A 449 -24.64 12.33 15.33
CA LYS A 449 -24.35 13.58 14.60
C LYS A 449 -23.59 13.32 13.28
N ILE A 450 -22.73 12.31 13.24
CA ILE A 450 -21.90 12.01 12.07
C ILE A 450 -22.46 10.78 11.38
N SER A 451 -23.11 11.00 10.22
CA SER A 451 -23.53 9.90 9.36
C SER A 451 -22.34 9.29 8.59
N PHE A 452 -22.53 8.12 8.02
CA PHE A 452 -21.54 7.49 7.13
C PHE A 452 -21.09 8.45 6.00
N ARG A 453 -22.03 9.19 5.38
CA ARG A 453 -21.71 10.18 4.32
C ARG A 453 -20.82 11.29 4.84
N ALA A 454 -21.16 11.85 6.01
CA ALA A 454 -20.35 12.90 6.63
C ALA A 454 -18.94 12.39 6.97
N GLY A 455 -18.82 11.17 7.50
CA GLY A 455 -17.54 10.52 7.78
C GLY A 455 -16.70 10.30 6.51
N GLY A 456 -17.33 9.94 5.40
CA GLY A 456 -16.65 9.83 4.11
C GLY A 456 -16.14 11.16 3.55
N ILE A 457 -16.91 12.25 3.71
CA ILE A 457 -16.47 13.60 3.33
C ILE A 457 -15.28 14.05 4.20
N ILE A 458 -15.33 13.80 5.51
CA ILE A 458 -14.22 14.06 6.44
C ILE A 458 -12.95 13.30 5.97
N THR A 459 -13.11 12.04 5.54
CA THR A 459 -12.02 11.25 4.96
C THR A 459 -11.41 11.96 3.75
N GLY A 460 -12.24 12.44 2.84
CA GLY A 460 -11.80 13.16 1.65
C GLY A 460 -11.03 14.46 1.97
N ILE A 461 -11.48 15.22 2.95
CA ILE A 461 -10.82 16.46 3.39
C ILE A 461 -9.46 16.17 4.03
N ILE A 462 -9.40 15.20 4.94
CA ILE A 462 -8.14 14.79 5.59
C ILE A 462 -7.16 14.26 4.54
N GLY A 463 -7.65 13.53 3.53
CA GLY A 463 -6.82 13.01 2.43
C GLY A 463 -6.10 14.09 1.61
N ILE A 464 -6.65 15.32 1.53
CA ILE A 464 -5.95 16.48 0.94
C ILE A 464 -4.90 17.02 1.92
N ILE A 465 -5.28 17.20 3.20
CA ILE A 465 -4.43 17.83 4.23
C ILE A 465 -3.13 17.03 4.45
N ILE A 466 -3.17 15.72 4.26
CA ILE A 466 -1.99 14.83 4.41
C ILE A 466 -0.94 15.06 3.31
N CYS A 467 -1.24 15.82 2.26
CA CYS A 467 -0.32 16.11 1.15
C CYS A 467 0.22 14.83 0.47
N PRO A 468 -0.65 14.03 -0.17
CA PRO A 468 -0.34 12.67 -0.63
C PRO A 468 0.79 12.59 -1.67
N TRP A 469 1.06 13.67 -2.39
CA TRP A 469 2.15 13.75 -3.37
C TRP A 469 3.56 13.60 -2.77
N TRP A 470 3.72 13.81 -1.45
CA TRP A 470 4.98 13.56 -0.74
C TRP A 470 5.06 12.17 -0.12
N LEU A 471 3.92 11.48 0.04
CA LEU A 471 3.89 10.16 0.68
C LEU A 471 4.34 9.03 -0.26
N MET A 472 4.25 9.23 -1.57
CA MET A 472 4.55 8.18 -2.54
C MET A 472 6.03 7.79 -2.56
N ASP A 473 6.93 8.76 -2.37
CA ASP A 473 8.38 8.53 -2.41
C ASP A 473 8.87 7.65 -1.23
N GLU A 474 8.14 7.65 -0.11
CA GLU A 474 8.49 6.96 1.15
C GLU A 474 7.58 5.78 1.49
N ILE A 475 6.90 5.21 0.49
CA ILE A 475 5.81 4.25 0.71
C ILE A 475 6.25 3.03 1.57
N SER A 476 7.47 2.52 1.41
CA SER A 476 7.95 1.38 2.19
C SER A 476 8.16 1.74 3.67
N GLY A 477 8.77 2.88 3.95
CA GLY A 477 8.96 3.39 5.31
C GLY A 477 7.62 3.68 6.01
N ILE A 478 6.68 4.29 5.28
CA ILE A 478 5.32 4.54 5.75
C ILE A 478 4.61 3.23 6.10
N LEU A 479 4.71 2.21 5.25
CA LEU A 479 4.06 0.92 5.49
C LEU A 479 4.62 0.21 6.73
N ILE A 480 5.92 0.29 6.98
CA ILE A 480 6.54 -0.26 8.19
C ILE A 480 6.06 0.49 9.43
N PHE A 481 6.00 1.82 9.37
CA PHE A 481 5.48 2.65 10.45
C PHE A 481 4.02 2.34 10.77
N ILE A 482 3.17 2.30 9.74
CA ILE A 482 1.75 1.91 9.83
C ILE A 482 1.60 0.50 10.43
N SER A 483 2.45 -0.43 10.04
CA SER A 483 2.48 -1.79 10.57
C SER A 483 2.67 -1.80 12.09
N GLY A 484 3.58 -0.96 12.58
CA GLY A 484 3.85 -0.80 14.01
C GLY A 484 2.70 -0.19 14.80
N LEU A 485 1.86 0.63 14.16
CA LEU A 485 0.66 1.19 14.78
C LEU A 485 -0.51 0.20 14.82
N LEU A 486 -0.71 -0.58 13.75
CA LEU A 486 -1.91 -1.38 13.56
C LEU A 486 -1.78 -2.84 14.02
N GLY A 487 -0.57 -3.42 13.98
CA GLY A 487 -0.31 -4.75 14.53
C GLY A 487 -0.78 -4.91 15.98
N PRO A 488 -0.43 -3.97 16.88
CA PRO A 488 -0.89 -3.98 18.27
C PRO A 488 -2.41 -3.98 18.44
N VAL A 489 -3.13 -3.23 17.61
CA VAL A 489 -4.60 -3.20 17.65
C VAL A 489 -5.17 -4.60 17.42
N LEU A 490 -4.67 -5.28 16.39
CA LEU A 490 -5.13 -6.62 16.04
C LEU A 490 -4.77 -7.65 17.13
N GLY A 491 -3.60 -7.50 17.76
CA GLY A 491 -3.18 -8.35 18.88
C GLY A 491 -4.16 -8.29 20.05
N VAL A 492 -4.59 -7.08 20.43
CA VAL A 492 -5.63 -6.89 21.47
C VAL A 492 -6.95 -7.51 21.06
N LEU A 493 -7.43 -7.22 19.82
CA LEU A 493 -8.72 -7.73 19.33
C LEU A 493 -8.79 -9.25 19.33
N LEU A 494 -7.75 -9.92 18.83
CA LEU A 494 -7.74 -11.38 18.77
C LEU A 494 -7.59 -12.02 20.14
N CYS A 495 -6.75 -11.46 21.02
CA CYS A 495 -6.62 -11.95 22.38
C CYS A 495 -7.92 -11.78 23.17
N ASP A 496 -8.55 -10.59 23.10
CA ASP A 496 -9.84 -10.35 23.76
C ASP A 496 -10.91 -11.33 23.29
N TYR A 497 -11.11 -11.39 21.97
CA TYR A 497 -12.22 -12.15 21.40
C TYR A 497 -12.04 -13.66 21.54
N PHE A 498 -10.85 -14.20 21.25
CA PHE A 498 -10.65 -15.66 21.22
C PHE A 498 -10.23 -16.24 22.57
N ILE A 499 -9.37 -15.54 23.31
CA ILE A 499 -8.77 -16.10 24.54
C ILE A 499 -9.55 -15.68 25.77
N ILE A 500 -9.80 -14.39 25.94
CA ILE A 500 -10.47 -13.89 27.14
C ILE A 500 -11.97 -14.19 27.09
N ARG A 501 -12.63 -13.81 26.00
CA ARG A 501 -14.09 -13.95 25.86
C ARG A 501 -14.54 -15.25 25.20
N LYS A 502 -13.61 -16.08 24.73
CA LYS A 502 -13.93 -17.39 24.11
C LYS A 502 -15.02 -17.28 23.03
N LYS A 503 -14.93 -16.23 22.19
CA LYS A 503 -15.88 -15.89 21.10
C LYS A 503 -17.28 -15.49 21.58
N HIS A 504 -17.43 -15.06 22.85
CA HIS A 504 -18.69 -14.61 23.43
C HIS A 504 -18.67 -13.09 23.65
N LEU A 505 -19.65 -12.38 23.08
CA LEU A 505 -19.89 -10.95 23.30
C LEU A 505 -21.35 -10.74 23.70
N GLU A 506 -21.55 -9.92 24.71
CA GLU A 506 -22.86 -9.44 25.11
C GLU A 506 -23.26 -8.29 24.19
N LEU A 507 -23.97 -8.60 23.09
CA LEU A 507 -24.22 -7.69 21.99
C LEU A 507 -24.88 -6.37 22.43
N ASN A 508 -25.90 -6.45 23.28
CA ASN A 508 -26.65 -5.30 23.78
C ASN A 508 -25.77 -4.38 24.63
N GLU A 509 -24.82 -4.95 25.40
CA GLU A 509 -23.93 -4.21 26.27
C GLU A 509 -22.91 -3.35 25.48
N LEU A 510 -22.63 -3.69 24.22
CA LEU A 510 -21.80 -2.87 23.34
C LEU A 510 -22.41 -1.51 23.00
N TYR A 511 -23.74 -1.38 23.16
CA TYR A 511 -24.48 -0.15 22.86
C TYR A 511 -24.93 0.62 24.11
N LYS A 512 -24.59 0.14 25.30
CA LYS A 512 -24.88 0.82 26.56
C LYS A 512 -23.74 1.71 27.01
N PRO A 513 -23.91 3.03 27.16
CA PRO A 513 -22.86 3.95 27.62
C PRO A 513 -22.26 3.56 28.97
N ASN A 514 -23.10 3.08 29.90
CA ASN A 514 -22.70 2.63 31.24
C ASN A 514 -22.83 1.11 31.42
N GLY A 515 -22.75 0.33 30.34
CA GLY A 515 -22.81 -1.11 30.36
C GLY A 515 -21.49 -1.80 30.69
N LEU A 516 -21.45 -3.13 30.50
CA LEU A 516 -20.29 -3.98 30.77
C LEU A 516 -18.99 -3.43 30.17
N TYR A 517 -19.02 -2.92 28.94
CA TYR A 517 -17.87 -2.44 28.21
C TYR A 517 -17.50 -0.97 28.49
N SER A 518 -18.17 -0.34 29.47
CA SER A 518 -17.79 0.98 29.99
C SER A 518 -16.64 0.90 31.01
N TYR A 519 -16.33 -0.30 31.51
CA TYR A 519 -15.25 -0.55 32.46
C TYR A 519 -15.27 0.43 33.65
N ASN A 520 -16.23 0.21 34.53
CA ASN A 520 -16.52 1.04 35.71
C ASN A 520 -16.87 2.50 35.36
N GLY A 521 -17.55 2.72 34.24
CA GLY A 521 -18.00 4.06 33.81
C GLY A 521 -16.89 4.95 33.19
N THR A 522 -15.63 4.51 33.18
CA THR A 522 -14.52 5.28 32.58
C THR A 522 -14.58 5.32 31.05
N GLY A 523 -15.14 4.27 30.44
CA GLY A 523 -15.14 4.04 29.00
C GLY A 523 -13.81 3.50 28.46
N PHE A 524 -12.82 3.22 29.30
CA PHE A 524 -11.50 2.72 28.91
C PHE A 524 -11.20 1.38 29.57
N HIS A 525 -10.87 0.36 28.77
CA HIS A 525 -10.31 -0.88 29.27
C HIS A 525 -8.81 -0.70 29.54
N LYS A 526 -8.43 -0.56 30.80
CA LYS A 526 -7.03 -0.27 31.21
C LYS A 526 -6.03 -1.27 30.62
N GLY A 527 -6.35 -2.58 30.66
CA GLY A 527 -5.51 -3.62 30.08
C GLY A 527 -5.37 -3.50 28.56
N GLY A 528 -6.46 -3.13 27.85
CA GLY A 528 -6.44 -2.91 26.40
C GLY A 528 -5.59 -1.71 26.01
N MET A 529 -5.70 -0.61 26.76
CA MET A 529 -4.90 0.59 26.51
C MET A 529 -3.42 0.34 26.80
N LEU A 530 -3.10 -0.31 27.93
CA LEU A 530 -1.72 -0.69 28.27
C LEU A 530 -1.10 -1.57 27.17
N ALA A 531 -1.83 -2.58 26.72
CA ALA A 531 -1.38 -3.49 25.68
C ALA A 531 -1.13 -2.77 24.33
N LEU A 532 -2.06 -1.88 23.96
CA LEU A 532 -1.92 -1.07 22.73
C LEU A 532 -0.64 -0.22 22.79
N PHE A 533 -0.46 0.56 23.87
CA PHE A 533 0.71 1.45 23.98
C PHE A 533 2.02 0.68 24.09
N ALA A 534 2.05 -0.42 24.87
CA ALA A 534 3.24 -1.26 24.94
C ALA A 534 3.62 -1.86 23.59
N GLY A 535 2.63 -2.37 22.84
CA GLY A 535 2.85 -2.91 21.50
C GLY A 535 3.37 -1.86 20.52
N VAL A 536 2.77 -0.67 20.49
CA VAL A 536 3.21 0.44 19.62
C VAL A 536 4.61 0.90 19.98
N THR A 537 4.92 1.05 21.28
CA THR A 537 6.24 1.47 21.73
C THR A 537 7.32 0.48 21.29
N ILE A 538 7.11 -0.82 21.50
CA ILE A 538 8.08 -1.85 21.10
C ILE A 538 8.21 -1.94 19.59
N ALA A 539 7.11 -1.82 18.85
CA ALA A 539 7.15 -1.86 17.39
C ALA A 539 7.94 -0.69 16.78
N LEU A 540 7.87 0.48 17.39
CA LEU A 540 8.46 1.71 16.83
C LEU A 540 9.81 2.10 17.48
N VAL A 541 10.19 1.53 18.63
CA VAL A 541 11.41 1.93 19.36
C VAL A 541 12.68 1.82 18.49
N GLY A 542 12.74 0.84 17.60
CA GLY A 542 13.88 0.64 16.72
C GLY A 542 14.08 1.75 15.67
N TYR A 543 13.06 2.59 15.44
CA TYR A 543 13.19 3.78 14.58
C TYR A 543 14.16 4.81 15.18
N TRP A 544 14.18 4.94 16.52
CA TRP A 544 15.04 5.89 17.23
C TRP A 544 16.27 5.24 17.87
N VAL A 545 16.23 3.93 18.15
CA VAL A 545 17.30 3.19 18.83
C VAL A 545 17.90 2.16 17.87
N PRO A 546 19.07 2.44 17.25
CA PRO A 546 19.66 1.58 16.22
C PRO A 546 19.90 0.12 16.64
N SER A 547 20.23 -0.14 17.92
CA SER A 547 20.41 -1.51 18.43
C SER A 547 19.12 -2.34 18.45
N LEU A 548 17.95 -1.70 18.38
CA LEU A 548 16.63 -2.30 18.37
C LEU A 548 15.94 -2.22 16.98
N ASP A 549 16.67 -1.81 15.95
CA ASP A 549 16.17 -1.65 14.58
C ASP A 549 15.45 -2.90 14.04
N PHE A 550 15.86 -4.10 14.46
CA PHE A 550 15.19 -5.34 14.11
C PHE A 550 13.71 -5.40 14.55
N LEU A 551 13.36 -4.75 15.66
CA LEU A 551 11.97 -4.65 16.13
C LEU A 551 11.13 -3.76 15.19
N TYR A 552 11.73 -2.67 14.72
CA TYR A 552 11.08 -1.78 13.75
C TYR A 552 10.94 -2.44 12.37
N LYS A 553 11.98 -3.11 11.87
CA LYS A 553 11.93 -3.86 10.61
C LYS A 553 10.85 -4.96 10.62
N ALA A 554 10.54 -5.50 11.80
CA ALA A 554 9.47 -6.47 12.01
C ALA A 554 8.26 -5.86 12.76
N SER A 555 7.98 -4.56 12.59
CA SER A 555 7.09 -3.77 13.44
C SER A 555 5.68 -4.35 13.61
N TRP A 556 5.10 -4.91 12.55
CA TRP A 556 3.79 -5.55 12.66
C TRP A 556 3.81 -6.73 13.63
N PHE A 557 4.83 -7.60 13.51
CA PHE A 557 4.97 -8.82 14.31
C PHE A 557 5.33 -8.49 15.76
N SER A 558 6.33 -7.64 15.97
CA SER A 558 6.77 -7.23 17.32
C SER A 558 5.63 -6.56 18.08
N GLY A 559 4.91 -5.64 17.42
CA GLY A 559 3.77 -4.95 17.99
C GLY A 559 2.60 -5.87 18.30
N PHE A 560 2.23 -6.75 17.35
CA PHE A 560 1.17 -7.73 17.51
C PHE A 560 1.44 -8.69 18.69
N ILE A 561 2.63 -9.29 18.73
CA ILE A 561 3.01 -10.27 19.74
C ILE A 561 3.00 -9.62 21.14
N ILE A 562 3.65 -8.48 21.28
CA ILE A 562 3.74 -7.80 22.59
C ILE A 562 2.35 -7.37 23.08
N SER A 563 1.54 -6.76 22.22
CA SER A 563 0.18 -6.34 22.61
C SER A 563 -0.70 -7.52 22.98
N PHE A 564 -0.60 -8.63 22.25
CA PHE A 564 -1.36 -9.85 22.55
C PHE A 564 -1.01 -10.39 23.95
N PHE A 565 0.28 -10.53 24.28
CA PHE A 565 0.71 -11.05 25.57
C PHE A 565 0.45 -10.08 26.72
N VAL A 566 0.69 -8.79 26.55
CA VAL A 566 0.39 -7.78 27.57
C VAL A 566 -1.12 -7.75 27.85
N TYR A 567 -1.95 -7.83 26.81
CA TYR A 567 -3.40 -7.92 26.99
C TYR A 567 -3.81 -9.19 27.75
N TYR A 568 -3.27 -10.34 27.36
CA TYR A 568 -3.55 -11.61 28.02
C TYR A 568 -3.26 -11.58 29.54
N ILE A 569 -2.12 -10.97 29.92
CA ILE A 569 -1.71 -10.87 31.33
C ILE A 569 -2.57 -9.84 32.09
N SER A 570 -2.85 -8.68 31.48
CA SER A 570 -3.57 -7.58 32.13
C SER A 570 -5.08 -7.83 32.22
N ALA A 571 -5.69 -8.46 31.22
CA ALA A 571 -7.13 -8.74 31.22
C ALA A 571 -7.54 -9.91 32.15
N LYS A 572 -6.63 -10.83 32.48
CA LYS A 572 -6.88 -11.88 33.48
C LYS A 572 -6.93 -11.35 34.93
N LYS A 573 -6.35 -10.16 35.18
CA LYS A 573 -6.30 -9.53 36.50
C LYS A 573 -7.45 -8.54 36.72
N ALA A 574 -8.23 -8.22 35.69
CA ALA A 574 -9.39 -7.34 35.72
C ALA A 574 -10.69 -8.14 35.72
#